data_4a969bd026333aa8a51998e2fc0d6a12
#
_entry.id   4a969bd026333aa8a51998e2fc0d6a12
#
_cell.length_a   1.000
_cell.length_b   1.000
_cell.length_c   1.000
_cell.angle_alpha   90.00
_cell.angle_beta   90.00
_cell.angle_gamma   90.00
#
_symmetry.space_group_name_H-M   'P 1'
#
loop_
_entity.id
_entity.type
_entity.pdbx_description
1 polymer ?
#
loop_
_entity_poly.entity_id
_entity_poly.type
_entity_poly.pdbx_seq_one_letter_code
_entity_poly.pdbx_strand_id
1 'polypeptide(L)'
;MDSEKVGVNYPEQFHRISRTDRRRKKKLDRAVLFFDIDGTVLSEITKEVPVSAINAMKAAQQAGHLLFINTGRTICSIPPEIRRLKFDGYLCGCGTYLTYQDEVLFSSSIEKKRGKEILKKATECNLGVFAEGQEDIYYPERMSRFDGLESSRRYFHRRGMGMEQSIEKGDFIYDKIFLYEDERSDLKS
;
A
#
# COMPACT_ATOMS: atom_id res chain seq x y z
N MET A 1 -26.70 -28.25 10.19
CA MET A 1 -25.54 -27.97 9.29
C MET A 1 -24.63 -27.03 10.07
N ASP A 2 -23.66 -27.64 10.75
CA ASP A 2 -22.77 -26.92 11.67
C ASP A 2 -21.69 -26.19 10.87
N SER A 3 -21.57 -24.88 11.15
CA SER A 3 -20.48 -24.06 10.63
C SER A 3 -19.23 -24.31 11.45
N GLU A 4 -18.30 -25.09 10.92
CA GLU A 4 -16.96 -25.26 11.51
C GLU A 4 -16.25 -23.89 11.55
N LYS A 5 -16.04 -23.40 12.76
CA LYS A 5 -15.13 -22.26 13.01
C LYS A 5 -13.70 -22.76 12.88
N VAL A 6 -13.02 -22.35 11.83
CA VAL A 6 -11.57 -22.54 11.69
C VAL A 6 -10.90 -21.70 12.80
N GLY A 7 -10.49 -22.36 13.86
CA GLY A 7 -9.72 -21.75 14.93
C GLY A 7 -8.28 -21.53 14.48
N VAL A 8 -7.86 -20.27 14.31
CA VAL A 8 -6.44 -19.93 14.12
C VAL A 8 -5.76 -20.05 15.47
N ASN A 9 -4.94 -21.09 15.66
CA ASN A 9 -4.10 -21.26 16.83
C ASN A 9 -2.93 -20.27 16.76
N TYR A 10 -3.02 -19.19 17.55
CA TYR A 10 -1.87 -18.31 17.79
C TYR A 10 -0.93 -18.97 18.82
N PRO A 11 0.40 -18.92 18.64
CA PRO A 11 1.33 -19.41 19.66
C PRO A 11 1.13 -18.67 20.99
N GLU A 12 1.12 -19.42 22.09
CA GLU A 12 0.85 -18.93 23.46
C GLU A 12 1.85 -17.88 24.01
N GLN A 13 2.73 -17.35 23.20
CA GLN A 13 3.79 -16.41 23.63
C GLN A 13 3.38 -14.94 23.64
N PHE A 14 2.17 -14.59 23.24
CA PHE A 14 1.67 -13.21 23.35
C PHE A 14 1.07 -12.96 24.75
N HIS A 15 1.91 -12.85 25.76
CA HIS A 15 1.47 -12.38 27.05
C HIS A 15 1.04 -10.91 26.99
N ARG A 16 -0.21 -10.65 27.30
CA ARG A 16 -0.75 -9.31 27.52
C ARG A 16 0.11 -8.60 28.58
N ILE A 17 0.89 -7.60 28.18
CA ILE A 17 1.67 -6.76 29.09
C ILE A 17 0.69 -6.07 30.04
N SER A 18 0.70 -6.44 31.32
CA SER A 18 -0.17 -5.82 32.34
C SER A 18 0.30 -4.40 32.63
N ARG A 19 -0.65 -3.51 32.99
CA ARG A 19 -0.35 -2.10 33.33
C ARG A 19 0.60 -1.93 34.55
N THR A 20 0.86 -2.96 35.29
CA THR A 20 1.72 -2.96 36.50
C THR A 20 3.22 -3.15 36.21
N ASP A 21 3.61 -3.56 35.00
CA ASP A 21 5.01 -3.82 34.63
C ASP A 21 5.82 -2.57 34.19
N ARG A 22 5.23 -1.37 34.31
CA ARG A 22 5.84 -0.11 33.88
C ARG A 22 7.03 0.36 34.73
N ARG A 23 7.41 -0.30 35.80
CA ARG A 23 8.46 0.18 36.74
C ARG A 23 9.82 -0.51 36.62
N ARG A 24 9.99 -1.55 35.83
CA ARG A 24 11.32 -2.06 35.46
C ARG A 24 11.68 -1.50 34.10
N LYS A 25 12.69 -0.62 34.03
CA LYS A 25 13.43 -0.31 32.79
C LYS A 25 14.12 -1.59 32.29
N LYS A 26 13.35 -2.56 31.85
CA LYS A 26 13.87 -3.67 31.06
C LYS A 26 14.35 -3.01 29.78
N LYS A 27 15.65 -3.13 29.45
CA LYS A 27 16.18 -2.78 28.13
C LYS A 27 15.27 -3.51 27.14
N LEU A 28 14.45 -2.78 26.40
CA LEU A 28 13.57 -3.38 25.40
C LEU A 28 14.47 -4.08 24.41
N ASP A 29 14.27 -5.38 24.25
CA ASP A 29 14.89 -6.14 23.19
C ASP A 29 14.53 -5.47 21.84
N ARG A 30 15.38 -5.65 20.83
CA ARG A 30 15.17 -5.13 19.49
C ARG A 30 13.75 -5.51 19.01
N ALA A 31 12.95 -4.51 18.63
CA ALA A 31 11.59 -4.69 18.12
C ALA A 31 11.51 -4.32 16.63
N VAL A 32 10.54 -4.88 15.95
CA VAL A 32 10.12 -4.46 14.60
C VAL A 32 8.81 -3.69 14.75
N LEU A 33 8.78 -2.45 14.26
CA LEU A 33 7.63 -1.56 14.33
C LEU A 33 7.08 -1.37 12.91
N PHE A 34 5.81 -1.69 12.72
CA PHE A 34 5.12 -1.50 11.45
C PHE A 34 4.20 -0.29 11.54
N PHE A 35 4.28 0.57 10.54
CA PHE A 35 3.50 1.81 10.44
C PHE A 35 2.70 1.82 9.15
N ASP A 36 1.41 2.09 9.25
CA ASP A 36 0.63 2.49 8.10
C ASP A 36 0.92 3.95 7.73
N ILE A 37 0.63 4.33 6.49
CA ILE A 37 0.89 5.69 5.99
C ILE A 37 -0.31 6.59 6.25
N ASP A 38 -1.44 6.28 5.65
CA ASP A 38 -2.59 7.18 5.55
C ASP A 38 -3.36 7.23 6.87
N GLY A 39 -3.45 8.40 7.49
CA GLY A 39 -4.05 8.56 8.81
C GLY A 39 -3.20 8.06 9.99
N THR A 40 -1.98 7.56 9.75
CA THR A 40 -1.06 7.08 10.79
C THR A 40 0.23 7.89 10.81
N VAL A 41 1.12 7.71 9.83
CA VAL A 41 2.35 8.50 9.71
C VAL A 41 2.07 9.83 9.03
N LEU A 42 1.25 9.80 7.97
CA LEU A 42 0.82 10.97 7.22
C LEU A 42 -0.54 11.44 7.74
N SER A 43 -0.61 12.66 8.25
CA SER A 43 -1.88 13.25 8.71
C SER A 43 -2.89 13.38 7.56
N GLU A 44 -4.12 12.95 7.78
CA GLU A 44 -5.19 13.12 6.80
C GLU A 44 -5.62 14.58 6.64
N ILE A 45 -5.43 15.39 7.69
CA ILE A 45 -5.83 16.80 7.73
C ILE A 45 -4.78 17.68 7.07
N THR A 46 -3.53 17.64 7.56
CA THR A 46 -2.44 18.51 7.10
C THR A 46 -1.71 17.96 5.87
N LYS A 47 -1.87 16.67 5.57
CA LYS A 47 -1.10 15.94 4.54
C LYS A 47 0.41 15.99 4.77
N GLU A 48 0.81 16.14 6.03
CA GLU A 48 2.21 16.21 6.47
C GLU A 48 2.48 15.18 7.56
N VAL A 49 3.76 14.80 7.71
CA VAL A 49 4.23 13.98 8.83
C VAL A 49 4.55 14.89 10.01
N PRO A 50 3.87 14.73 11.16
CA PRO A 50 4.14 15.57 12.33
C PRO A 50 5.59 15.46 12.79
N VAL A 51 6.19 16.58 13.19
CA VAL A 51 7.58 16.63 13.70
C VAL A 51 7.77 15.71 14.90
N SER A 52 6.77 15.58 15.77
CA SER A 52 6.79 14.66 16.92
C SER A 52 6.90 13.20 16.48
N ALA A 53 6.21 12.79 15.40
CA ALA A 53 6.29 11.45 14.82
C ALA A 53 7.68 11.19 14.24
N ILE A 54 8.25 12.15 13.50
CA ILE A 54 9.62 12.06 12.95
C ILE A 54 10.62 11.86 14.08
N ASN A 55 10.53 12.63 15.17
CA ASN A 55 11.43 12.53 16.31
C ASN A 55 11.29 11.19 17.04
N ALA A 56 10.05 10.69 17.22
CA ALA A 56 9.80 9.40 17.85
C ALA A 56 10.36 8.25 17.01
N MET A 57 10.18 8.27 15.70
CA MET A 57 10.75 7.26 14.79
C MET A 57 12.29 7.26 14.83
N LYS A 58 12.92 8.44 14.77
CA LYS A 58 14.38 8.56 14.91
C LYS A 58 14.88 8.02 16.25
N ALA A 59 14.20 8.32 17.34
CA ALA A 59 14.55 7.80 18.67
C ALA A 59 14.43 6.27 18.73
N ALA A 60 13.41 5.70 18.11
CA ALA A 60 13.23 4.25 18.03
C ALA A 60 14.37 3.60 17.22
N GLN A 61 14.75 4.16 16.08
CA GLN A 61 15.89 3.68 15.28
C GLN A 61 17.20 3.75 16.07
N GLN A 62 17.45 4.87 16.76
CA GLN A 62 18.64 5.04 17.62
C GLN A 62 18.69 4.04 18.79
N ALA A 63 17.51 3.59 19.27
CA ALA A 63 17.39 2.54 20.26
C ALA A 63 17.61 1.13 19.69
N GLY A 64 17.80 1.00 18.37
CA GLY A 64 18.07 -0.26 17.67
C GLY A 64 16.83 -0.99 17.18
N HIS A 65 15.65 -0.38 17.23
CA HIS A 65 14.44 -0.95 16.66
C HIS A 65 14.44 -0.83 15.14
N LEU A 66 13.75 -1.75 14.46
CA LEU A 66 13.52 -1.70 13.02
C LEU A 66 12.16 -1.08 12.72
N LEU A 67 12.12 -0.18 11.76
CA LEU A 67 10.91 0.51 11.35
C LEU A 67 10.52 0.09 9.92
N PHE A 68 9.31 -0.40 9.77
CA PHE A 68 8.75 -0.80 8.50
C PHE A 68 7.48 -0.01 8.18
N ILE A 69 7.33 0.36 6.93
CA ILE A 69 6.02 0.75 6.39
C ILE A 69 5.22 -0.53 6.10
N ASN A 70 3.94 -0.52 6.47
CA ASN A 70 2.96 -1.56 6.12
C ASN A 70 1.71 -0.87 5.56
N THR A 71 1.55 -0.89 4.25
CA THR A 71 0.54 -0.08 3.56
C THR A 71 -0.15 -0.81 2.42
N GLY A 72 -1.40 -0.42 2.15
CA GLY A 72 -2.10 -0.82 0.93
C GLY A 72 -1.61 -0.14 -0.35
N ARG A 73 -0.72 0.86 -0.26
CA ARG A 73 -0.09 1.49 -1.42
C ARG A 73 0.92 0.54 -2.06
N THR A 74 1.04 0.59 -3.38
CA THR A 74 2.16 -0.08 -4.08
C THR A 74 3.47 0.66 -3.82
N ILE A 75 4.59 0.00 -4.05
CA ILE A 75 5.91 0.61 -3.77
C ILE A 75 6.14 1.89 -4.58
N CYS A 76 5.68 1.96 -5.83
CA CYS A 76 5.82 3.17 -6.65
C CYS A 76 4.99 4.33 -6.10
N SER A 77 3.81 4.08 -5.52
CA SER A 77 2.87 5.09 -5.05
C SER A 77 3.15 5.65 -3.64
N ILE A 78 4.26 5.22 -3.00
CA ILE A 78 4.68 5.77 -1.70
C ILE A 78 5.12 7.23 -1.88
N PRO A 79 4.55 8.18 -1.09
CA PRO A 79 4.89 9.58 -1.19
C PRO A 79 6.38 9.86 -0.89
N PRO A 80 7.00 10.83 -1.58
CA PRO A 80 8.40 11.18 -1.37
C PRO A 80 8.73 11.59 0.07
N GLU A 81 7.80 12.24 0.77
CA GLU A 81 7.91 12.63 2.17
C GLU A 81 8.07 11.42 3.10
N ILE A 82 7.41 10.30 2.79
CA ILE A 82 7.57 9.03 3.53
C ILE A 82 8.91 8.37 3.20
N ARG A 83 9.29 8.34 1.90
CA ARG A 83 10.59 7.76 1.48
C ARG A 83 11.79 8.46 2.14
N ARG A 84 11.70 9.77 2.41
CA ARG A 84 12.76 10.54 3.08
C ARG A 84 12.97 10.14 4.54
N LEU A 85 12.03 9.46 5.18
CA LEU A 85 12.14 9.05 6.59
C LEU A 85 13.04 7.82 6.81
N LYS A 86 13.53 7.20 5.73
CA LYS A 86 14.48 6.07 5.75
C LYS A 86 14.04 4.92 6.65
N PHE A 87 12.92 4.31 6.31
CA PHE A 87 12.48 3.06 6.93
C PHE A 87 13.44 1.91 6.59
N ASP A 88 13.55 0.93 7.49
CA ASP A 88 14.37 -0.27 7.29
C ASP A 88 13.77 -1.21 6.24
N GLY A 89 12.47 -1.12 5.99
CA GLY A 89 11.81 -1.90 4.96
C GLY A 89 10.37 -1.44 4.68
N TYR A 90 9.80 -2.03 3.65
CA TYR A 90 8.46 -1.70 3.13
C TYR A 90 7.67 -2.96 2.86
N LEU A 91 6.50 -3.10 3.47
CA LEU A 91 5.47 -4.09 3.13
C LEU A 91 4.35 -3.34 2.42
N CYS A 92 4.26 -3.49 1.11
CA CYS A 92 3.41 -2.71 0.21
C CYS A 92 2.36 -3.57 -0.49
N GLY A 93 1.39 -2.90 -1.15
CA GLY A 93 0.39 -3.55 -1.97
C GLY A 93 -0.48 -4.55 -1.22
N CYS A 94 -0.81 -4.29 0.06
CA CYS A 94 -1.50 -5.25 0.92
C CYS A 94 -0.75 -6.59 1.09
N GLY A 95 0.59 -6.55 1.08
CA GLY A 95 1.44 -7.72 1.27
C GLY A 95 1.98 -8.35 -0.01
N THR A 96 1.79 -7.72 -1.17
CA THR A 96 2.31 -8.23 -2.45
C THR A 96 3.80 -7.91 -2.67
N TYR A 97 4.36 -7.01 -1.87
CA TYR A 97 5.75 -6.57 -2.02
C TYR A 97 6.39 -6.30 -0.66
N LEU A 98 7.53 -6.94 -0.39
CA LEU A 98 8.30 -6.78 0.85
C LEU A 98 9.75 -6.50 0.55
N THR A 99 10.28 -5.41 1.15
CA THR A 99 11.72 -5.13 1.15
C THR A 99 12.28 -5.05 2.56
N TYR A 100 13.59 -5.29 2.66
CA TYR A 100 14.40 -5.04 3.85
C TYR A 100 15.80 -4.61 3.41
N GLN A 101 16.27 -3.45 3.89
CA GLN A 101 17.60 -2.89 3.56
C GLN A 101 17.90 -2.91 2.05
N ASP A 102 16.97 -2.38 1.26
CA ASP A 102 17.03 -2.29 -0.21
C ASP A 102 16.99 -3.64 -0.96
N GLU A 103 16.90 -4.77 -0.25
CA GLU A 103 16.70 -6.08 -0.85
C GLU A 103 15.21 -6.42 -0.95
N VAL A 104 14.77 -6.90 -2.11
CA VAL A 104 13.41 -7.40 -2.31
C VAL A 104 13.35 -8.83 -1.77
N LEU A 105 12.67 -9.04 -0.65
CA LEU A 105 12.48 -10.34 -0.04
C LEU A 105 11.30 -11.12 -0.63
N PHE A 106 10.28 -10.39 -1.08
CA PHE A 106 9.08 -10.96 -1.68
C PHE A 106 8.47 -10.00 -2.67
N SER A 107 8.02 -10.53 -3.80
CA SER A 107 7.29 -9.80 -4.83
C SER A 107 6.31 -10.73 -5.53
N SER A 108 5.05 -10.32 -5.62
CA SER A 108 3.97 -11.07 -6.27
C SER A 108 3.05 -10.11 -6.99
N SER A 109 3.19 -10.06 -8.31
CA SER A 109 2.28 -9.28 -9.17
C SER A 109 1.21 -10.18 -9.77
N ILE A 110 0.14 -9.56 -10.26
CA ILE A 110 -0.89 -10.28 -11.02
C ILE A 110 -0.27 -10.78 -12.33
N GLU A 111 -0.44 -12.08 -12.61
CA GLU A 111 0.07 -12.70 -13.84
C GLU A 111 -0.44 -11.93 -15.06
N LYS A 112 0.44 -11.61 -15.99
CA LYS A 112 0.21 -10.71 -17.13
C LYS A 112 -1.03 -11.06 -17.96
N LYS A 113 -1.23 -12.34 -18.24
CA LYS A 113 -2.43 -12.81 -18.96
C LYS A 113 -3.69 -12.52 -18.16
N ARG A 114 -3.67 -12.87 -16.88
CA ARG A 114 -4.79 -12.62 -15.97
C ARG A 114 -5.06 -11.12 -15.79
N GLY A 115 -4.01 -10.33 -15.68
CA GLY A 115 -4.10 -8.88 -15.62
C GLY A 115 -4.80 -8.28 -16.83
N LYS A 116 -4.45 -8.71 -18.04
CA LYS A 116 -5.12 -8.28 -19.28
C LYS A 116 -6.59 -8.68 -19.32
N GLU A 117 -6.92 -9.88 -18.86
CA GLU A 117 -8.33 -10.35 -18.78
C GLU A 117 -9.15 -9.49 -17.81
N ILE A 118 -8.60 -9.15 -16.64
CA ILE A 118 -9.26 -8.30 -15.64
C ILE A 118 -9.52 -6.90 -16.21
N LEU A 119 -8.51 -6.26 -16.82
CA LEU A 119 -8.66 -4.93 -17.42
C LEU A 119 -9.68 -4.91 -18.54
N LYS A 120 -9.65 -5.93 -19.40
CA LYS A 120 -10.64 -6.10 -20.48
C LYS A 120 -12.05 -6.22 -19.90
N LYS A 121 -12.25 -7.10 -18.90
CA LYS A 121 -13.56 -7.29 -18.27
C LYS A 121 -14.06 -6.00 -17.59
N ALA A 122 -13.19 -5.28 -16.90
CA ALA A 122 -13.54 -3.98 -16.30
C ALA A 122 -14.04 -2.99 -17.35
N THR A 123 -13.39 -2.94 -18.52
CA THR A 123 -13.81 -2.10 -19.63
C THR A 123 -15.16 -2.55 -20.22
N GLU A 124 -15.36 -3.85 -20.42
CA GLU A 124 -16.64 -4.43 -20.89
C GLU A 124 -17.79 -4.12 -19.94
N CYS A 125 -17.54 -4.12 -18.63
CA CYS A 125 -18.51 -3.73 -17.60
C CYS A 125 -18.69 -2.21 -17.47
N ASN A 126 -18.08 -1.41 -18.36
CA ASN A 126 -18.17 0.05 -18.36
C ASN A 126 -17.71 0.69 -17.03
N LEU A 127 -16.70 0.09 -16.41
CA LEU A 127 -16.06 0.60 -15.18
C LEU A 127 -14.95 1.59 -15.51
N GLY A 128 -14.74 2.57 -14.63
CA GLY A 128 -13.51 3.32 -14.60
C GLY A 128 -12.40 2.47 -13.99
N VAL A 129 -11.23 2.46 -14.60
CA VAL A 129 -10.13 1.59 -14.16
C VAL A 129 -8.79 2.30 -14.26
N PHE A 130 -7.94 2.11 -13.25
CA PHE A 130 -6.51 2.29 -13.35
C PHE A 130 -5.78 1.21 -12.55
N ALA A 131 -4.54 0.95 -12.91
CA ALA A 131 -3.73 -0.08 -12.28
C ALA A 131 -2.45 0.51 -11.70
N GLU A 132 -1.99 -0.04 -10.59
CA GLU A 132 -0.72 0.30 -9.95
C GLU A 132 0.23 -0.90 -10.02
N GLY A 133 1.39 -0.69 -10.64
CA GLY A 133 2.50 -1.64 -10.64
C GLY A 133 3.53 -1.32 -9.56
N GLN A 134 4.70 -1.92 -9.71
CA GLN A 134 5.85 -1.65 -8.85
C GLN A 134 6.63 -0.42 -9.32
N GLU A 135 6.60 -0.12 -10.59
CA GLU A 135 7.37 0.96 -11.22
C GLU A 135 6.52 2.18 -11.55
N ASP A 136 5.30 1.99 -12.03
CA ASP A 136 4.43 3.07 -12.49
C ASP A 136 2.94 2.79 -12.25
N ILE A 137 2.12 3.81 -12.56
CA ILE A 137 0.66 3.79 -12.52
C ILE A 137 0.15 3.84 -13.96
N TYR A 138 -0.86 3.04 -14.28
CA TYR A 138 -1.36 2.88 -15.64
C TYR A 138 -2.80 3.36 -15.73
N TYR A 139 -3.04 4.35 -16.58
CA TYR A 139 -4.35 4.98 -16.80
C TYR A 139 -4.88 4.69 -18.20
N PRO A 140 -6.22 4.76 -18.40
CA PRO A 140 -6.78 4.80 -19.76
C PRO A 140 -6.21 5.97 -20.56
N GLU A 141 -6.05 5.80 -21.87
CA GLU A 141 -5.56 6.86 -22.75
C GLU A 141 -6.50 8.07 -22.77
N ARG A 142 -7.80 7.81 -22.78
CA ARG A 142 -8.82 8.85 -22.76
C ARG A 142 -9.17 9.27 -21.36
N MET A 143 -9.59 10.52 -21.21
CA MET A 143 -10.16 11.00 -19.96
C MET A 143 -11.42 10.20 -19.60
N SER A 144 -11.50 9.86 -18.33
CA SER A 144 -12.62 9.11 -17.77
C SER A 144 -13.73 10.05 -17.31
N ARG A 145 -14.95 9.55 -17.31
CA ARG A 145 -16.09 10.24 -16.70
C ARG A 145 -16.07 10.21 -15.14
N PHE A 146 -15.20 9.42 -14.55
CA PHE A 146 -15.13 9.27 -13.10
C PHE A 146 -14.16 10.29 -12.50
N ASP A 147 -14.69 11.25 -11.74
CA ASP A 147 -13.91 12.34 -11.12
C ASP A 147 -12.81 11.81 -10.19
N GLY A 148 -13.07 10.72 -9.46
CA GLY A 148 -12.10 10.08 -8.57
C GLY A 148 -10.88 9.54 -9.33
N LEU A 149 -11.11 8.91 -10.49
CA LEU A 149 -10.06 8.41 -11.36
C LEU A 149 -9.21 9.58 -11.91
N GLU A 150 -9.85 10.63 -12.42
CA GLU A 150 -9.15 11.79 -12.97
C GLU A 150 -8.44 12.61 -11.88
N SER A 151 -8.96 12.62 -10.66
CA SER A 151 -8.28 13.20 -9.49
C SER A 151 -6.99 12.42 -9.16
N SER A 152 -7.07 11.09 -9.15
CA SER A 152 -5.91 10.21 -8.99
C SER A 152 -4.89 10.45 -10.10
N ARG A 153 -5.33 10.49 -11.37
CA ARG A 153 -4.46 10.77 -12.52
C ARG A 153 -3.70 12.09 -12.33
N ARG A 154 -4.39 13.18 -12.01
CA ARG A 154 -3.76 14.49 -11.74
C ARG A 154 -2.74 14.43 -10.59
N TYR A 155 -3.06 13.67 -9.53
CA TYR A 155 -2.16 13.50 -8.39
C TYR A 155 -0.85 12.82 -8.79
N PHE A 156 -0.91 11.74 -9.55
CA PHE A 156 0.27 10.99 -9.97
C PHE A 156 1.04 11.66 -11.12
N HIS A 157 0.36 12.26 -12.08
CA HIS A 157 1.01 13.04 -13.16
C HIS A 157 1.86 14.18 -12.60
N ARG A 158 1.41 14.87 -11.55
CA ARG A 158 2.22 15.91 -10.87
C ARG A 158 3.49 15.35 -10.23
N ARG A 159 3.60 14.05 -10.08
CA ARG A 159 4.75 13.32 -9.55
C ARG A 159 5.58 12.64 -10.65
N GLY A 160 5.25 12.89 -11.90
CA GLY A 160 5.93 12.29 -13.06
C GLY A 160 5.57 10.82 -13.30
N MET A 161 4.41 10.36 -12.80
CA MET A 161 3.98 8.97 -12.91
C MET A 161 2.71 8.85 -13.75
N GLY A 162 2.50 7.67 -14.36
CA GLY A 162 1.30 7.35 -15.13
C GLY A 162 1.23 8.02 -16.48
N MET A 163 2.36 8.40 -17.07
CA MET A 163 2.44 9.14 -18.33
C MET A 163 3.01 8.33 -19.48
N GLU A 164 3.76 7.27 -19.23
CA GLU A 164 4.51 6.56 -20.26
C GLU A 164 3.66 5.54 -21.02
N GLN A 165 2.79 4.80 -20.31
CA GLN A 165 2.00 3.72 -20.89
C GLN A 165 0.52 3.87 -20.51
N SER A 166 -0.36 3.65 -21.50
CA SER A 166 -1.80 3.55 -21.27
C SER A 166 -2.24 2.09 -21.05
N ILE A 167 -3.39 1.90 -20.43
CA ILE A 167 -3.97 0.56 -20.22
C ILE A 167 -4.19 -0.15 -21.56
N GLU A 168 -4.57 0.57 -22.61
CA GLU A 168 -4.91 0.01 -23.91
C GLU A 168 -3.68 -0.41 -24.71
N LYS A 169 -2.58 0.29 -24.57
CA LYS A 169 -1.37 0.12 -25.40
C LYS A 169 -0.18 -0.47 -24.64
N GLY A 170 -0.25 -0.45 -23.32
CA GLY A 170 0.86 -0.88 -22.49
C GLY A 170 1.01 -2.39 -22.41
N ASP A 171 2.26 -2.81 -22.23
CA ASP A 171 2.63 -4.18 -21.93
C ASP A 171 3.31 -4.22 -20.57
N PHE A 172 2.51 -4.15 -19.51
CA PHE A 172 2.94 -4.00 -18.12
C PHE A 172 2.40 -5.10 -17.21
N ILE A 173 2.98 -5.18 -16.02
CA ILE A 173 2.52 -5.99 -14.90
C ILE A 173 2.05 -5.02 -13.80
N TYR A 174 1.05 -5.41 -13.04
CA TYR A 174 0.56 -4.60 -11.93
C TYR A 174 0.21 -5.47 -10.72
N ASP A 175 0.21 -4.83 -9.55
CA ASP A 175 -0.05 -5.48 -8.27
C ASP A 175 -1.45 -5.18 -7.77
N LYS A 176 -2.01 -4.03 -8.18
CA LYS A 176 -3.28 -3.51 -7.68
C LYS A 176 -4.08 -2.84 -8.79
N ILE A 177 -5.40 -2.96 -8.70
CA ILE A 177 -6.34 -2.30 -9.59
C ILE A 177 -7.33 -1.48 -8.78
N PHE A 178 -7.71 -0.34 -9.31
CA PHE A 178 -8.81 0.48 -8.80
C PHE A 178 -9.94 0.49 -9.80
N LEU A 179 -11.14 0.27 -9.29
CA LEU A 179 -12.36 0.25 -10.09
C LEU A 179 -13.31 1.34 -9.58
N TYR A 180 -13.94 2.03 -10.51
CA TYR A 180 -14.96 3.03 -10.25
C TYR A 180 -16.24 2.63 -10.96
N GLU A 181 -17.36 2.73 -10.28
CA GLU A 181 -18.67 2.44 -10.80
C GLU A 181 -19.59 3.64 -10.75
N ASP A 182 -20.59 3.67 -11.62
CA ASP A 182 -21.72 4.56 -11.58
C ASP A 182 -22.98 3.84 -12.10
N GLU A 183 -24.07 4.54 -12.26
CA GLU A 183 -25.35 4.02 -12.77
C GLU A 183 -25.29 3.42 -14.19
N ARG A 184 -24.24 3.71 -14.95
CA ARG A 184 -23.99 3.19 -16.30
C ARG A 184 -23.10 1.94 -16.30
N SER A 185 -22.62 1.54 -15.14
CA SER A 185 -21.77 0.36 -15.00
C SER A 185 -22.60 -0.92 -15.00
N ASP A 186 -22.13 -1.96 -15.69
CA ASP A 186 -22.78 -3.26 -15.73
C ASP A 186 -22.04 -4.26 -14.84
N LEU A 187 -22.52 -4.43 -13.61
CA LEU A 187 -21.98 -5.37 -12.63
C LEU A 187 -22.62 -6.76 -12.68
N LYS A 188 -23.60 -6.98 -13.57
CA LYS A 188 -24.37 -8.25 -13.65
C LYS A 188 -23.87 -9.19 -14.73
N SER A 189 -22.93 -8.74 -15.55
CA SER A 189 -22.40 -9.51 -16.69
C SER A 189 -21.24 -10.44 -16.32
#